data_2205efd7a8f58df7844c936c8c23eec3
#
_entry.id   2205efd7a8f58df7844c936c8c23eec3
#
_cell.length_a   1.000
_cell.length_b   1.000
_cell.length_c   1.000
_cell.angle_alpha   90.00
_cell.angle_beta   90.00
_cell.angle_gamma   90.00
#
_symmetry.space_group_name_H-M   'P 1'
#
loop_
_entity.id
_entity.type
_entity.pdbx_description
1 polymer ?
#
loop_
_entity_poly.entity_id
_entity_poly.type
_entity_poly.pdbx_seq_one_letter_code
_entity_poly.pdbx_strand_id
1 'polypeptide(L)'
;MKGIRLTLSNWKRPSPDTIPCKAKAAGLYMICTLAKHKAESQGYADALMLDTEDKVAEATGANIFFVSGKEIHTPVPDSFLDGITRRTVIDLAKDHGLKIIERKIEVDELSSFEQCFITGTAAEVTPVSEIDNFKFKVGEEIKILSESYINLVNNWKGD
;
A
#
# COMPACT_ATOMS: atom_id res chain seq x y z
N MET A 1 17.76 -4.46 0.59
CA MET A 1 16.59 -3.76 0.03
C MET A 1 16.50 -2.39 0.72
N LYS A 2 16.36 -1.30 -0.03
CA LYS A 2 16.22 0.07 0.54
C LYS A 2 14.77 0.49 0.34
N GLY A 3 14.09 0.95 1.41
CA GLY A 3 12.71 1.42 1.33
C GLY A 3 12.58 2.76 0.63
N ILE A 4 11.43 3.00 -0.01
CA ILE A 4 11.06 4.30 -0.59
C ILE A 4 10.48 5.23 0.49
N ARG A 5 10.43 6.53 0.17
CA ARG A 5 9.84 7.56 1.04
C ARG A 5 8.55 8.07 0.44
N LEU A 6 7.51 8.14 1.27
CA LEU A 6 6.21 8.71 0.92
C LEU A 6 5.95 9.99 1.71
N THR A 7 5.06 10.84 1.20
CA THR A 7 4.48 11.98 1.93
C THR A 7 2.96 11.86 1.96
N LEU A 8 2.29 12.45 2.94
CA LEU A 8 0.83 12.52 2.95
C LEU A 8 0.32 13.41 1.82
N SER A 9 -0.65 12.92 1.07
CA SER A 9 -1.30 13.66 0.00
C SER A 9 -2.29 14.70 0.54
N ASN A 10 -2.39 15.85 -0.12
CA ASN A 10 -3.49 16.79 0.11
C ASN A 10 -4.79 16.35 -0.59
N TRP A 11 -4.70 15.44 -1.58
CA TRP A 11 -5.84 14.87 -2.27
C TRP A 11 -6.28 13.59 -1.56
N LYS A 12 -7.59 13.43 -1.37
CA LYS A 12 -8.19 12.24 -0.77
C LYS A 12 -8.77 11.32 -1.83
N ARG A 13 -8.83 10.03 -1.54
CA ARG A 13 -9.61 9.09 -2.34
C ARG A 13 -11.10 9.48 -2.25
N PRO A 14 -11.85 9.40 -3.36
CA PRO A 14 -13.27 9.76 -3.34
C PRO A 14 -14.09 8.79 -2.50
N SER A 15 -15.21 9.27 -1.98
CA SER A 15 -16.19 8.40 -1.32
C SER A 15 -16.78 7.38 -2.30
N PRO A 16 -16.99 6.13 -1.89
CA PRO A 16 -17.64 5.11 -2.71
C PRO A 16 -19.09 5.49 -3.10
N ASP A 17 -19.72 6.43 -2.39
CA ASP A 17 -21.04 6.96 -2.70
C ASP A 17 -21.06 7.94 -3.88
N THR A 18 -19.89 8.43 -4.29
CA THR A 18 -19.75 9.46 -5.34
C THR A 18 -19.25 8.92 -6.66
N ILE A 19 -18.49 7.83 -6.64
CA ILE A 19 -17.84 7.26 -7.82
C ILE A 19 -17.56 5.77 -7.58
N PRO A 20 -17.59 4.90 -8.62
CA PRO A 20 -17.30 3.47 -8.46
C PRO A 20 -15.82 3.21 -8.17
N CYS A 21 -15.38 3.37 -6.92
CA CYS A 21 -14.00 3.25 -6.48
C CYS A 21 -13.35 1.90 -6.79
N LYS A 22 -14.16 0.84 -6.92
CA LYS A 22 -13.70 -0.52 -7.27
C LYS A 22 -13.45 -0.71 -8.77
N ALA A 23 -13.85 0.25 -9.61
CA ALA A 23 -13.54 0.23 -11.03
C ALA A 23 -12.15 0.81 -11.29
N LYS A 24 -11.36 0.16 -12.14
CA LYS A 24 -10.06 0.68 -12.59
C LYS A 24 -10.26 1.69 -13.74
N ALA A 25 -11.00 2.76 -13.48
CA ALA A 25 -11.36 3.77 -14.46
C ALA A 25 -10.34 4.93 -14.49
N ALA A 26 -9.98 5.40 -15.68
CA ALA A 26 -8.96 6.45 -15.87
C ALA A 26 -9.28 7.75 -15.08
N GLY A 27 -10.54 8.12 -14.98
CA GLY A 27 -10.97 9.32 -14.23
C GLY A 27 -10.63 9.30 -12.73
N LEU A 28 -10.41 8.12 -12.14
CA LEU A 28 -10.02 7.97 -10.74
C LEU A 28 -8.52 8.25 -10.50
N TYR A 29 -7.72 8.26 -11.55
CA TYR A 29 -6.26 8.45 -11.45
C TYR A 29 -5.81 9.90 -11.57
N MET A 30 -6.69 10.83 -11.92
CA MET A 30 -6.33 12.24 -12.05
C MET A 30 -5.76 12.80 -10.74
N ILE A 31 -6.47 12.60 -9.62
CA ILE A 31 -6.00 13.04 -8.29
C ILE A 31 -4.74 12.30 -7.84
N CYS A 32 -4.61 11.02 -8.22
CA CYS A 32 -3.40 10.23 -7.95
C CYS A 32 -2.19 10.82 -8.68
N THR A 33 -2.34 11.19 -9.95
CA THR A 33 -1.29 11.82 -10.74
C THR A 33 -0.86 13.16 -10.14
N LEU A 34 -1.81 14.00 -9.74
CA LEU A 34 -1.52 15.27 -9.08
C LEU A 34 -0.78 15.08 -7.75
N ALA A 35 -1.24 14.12 -6.93
CA ALA A 35 -0.60 13.79 -5.67
C ALA A 35 0.83 13.29 -5.86
N LYS A 36 1.04 12.38 -6.82
CA LYS A 36 2.35 11.83 -7.13
C LYS A 36 3.33 12.90 -7.61
N HIS A 37 2.96 13.71 -8.58
CA HIS A 37 3.83 14.79 -9.09
C HIS A 37 4.22 15.77 -7.98
N LYS A 38 3.29 16.10 -7.07
CA LYS A 38 3.61 16.94 -5.93
C LYS A 38 4.62 16.27 -5.00
N ALA A 39 4.44 14.99 -4.68
CA ALA A 39 5.38 14.23 -3.85
C ALA A 39 6.78 14.18 -4.50
N GLU A 40 6.86 13.88 -5.79
CA GLU A 40 8.11 13.84 -6.55
C GLU A 40 8.82 15.19 -6.56
N SER A 41 8.09 16.29 -6.71
CA SER A 41 8.67 17.65 -6.64
C SER A 41 9.27 18.00 -5.27
N GLN A 42 8.87 17.28 -4.23
CA GLN A 42 9.37 17.40 -2.86
C GLN A 42 10.45 16.36 -2.51
N GLY A 43 10.84 15.50 -3.48
CA GLY A 43 11.88 14.48 -3.29
C GLY A 43 11.37 13.17 -2.66
N TYR A 44 10.07 12.93 -2.65
CA TYR A 44 9.47 11.66 -2.27
C TYR A 44 9.22 10.78 -3.50
N ALA A 45 9.16 9.47 -3.31
CA ALA A 45 8.90 8.53 -4.40
C ALA A 45 7.41 8.45 -4.78
N ASP A 46 6.52 8.65 -3.80
CA ASP A 46 5.07 8.59 -3.97
C ASP A 46 4.36 9.33 -2.83
N ALA A 47 3.02 9.36 -2.86
CA ALA A 47 2.21 9.92 -1.79
C ALA A 47 1.25 8.88 -1.20
N LEU A 48 1.07 8.93 0.13
CA LEU A 48 0.01 8.21 0.82
C LEU A 48 -1.27 9.05 0.77
N MET A 49 -2.34 8.47 0.27
CA MET A 49 -3.66 9.09 0.18
C MET A 49 -4.54 8.62 1.33
N LEU A 50 -5.37 9.52 1.84
CA LEU A 50 -6.41 9.22 2.82
C LEU A 50 -7.77 9.13 2.12
N ASP A 51 -8.73 8.51 2.79
CA ASP A 51 -10.14 8.56 2.39
C ASP A 51 -10.84 9.84 2.88
N THR A 52 -12.14 9.96 2.64
CA THR A 52 -12.94 11.11 3.05
C THR A 52 -13.14 11.22 4.56
N GLU A 53 -12.87 10.16 5.32
CA GLU A 53 -12.91 10.11 6.78
C GLU A 53 -11.53 10.30 7.44
N ASP A 54 -10.53 10.74 6.67
CA ASP A 54 -9.13 10.89 7.11
C ASP A 54 -8.43 9.58 7.51
N LYS A 55 -8.94 8.42 7.08
CA LYS A 55 -8.29 7.13 7.28
C LYS A 55 -7.30 6.85 6.15
N VAL A 56 -6.27 6.08 6.47
CA VAL A 56 -5.32 5.60 5.46
C VAL A 56 -6.05 4.80 4.39
N ALA A 57 -5.84 5.14 3.13
CA ALA A 57 -6.41 4.44 1.99
C ALA A 57 -5.33 3.64 1.23
N GLU A 58 -4.58 4.28 0.36
CA GLU A 58 -3.55 3.64 -0.46
C GLU A 58 -2.50 4.66 -0.90
N ALA A 59 -1.39 4.23 -1.51
CA ALA A 59 -0.51 5.12 -2.27
C ALA A 59 -1.16 5.50 -3.61
N THR A 60 -0.56 6.39 -4.40
CA THR A 60 -1.22 6.93 -5.61
C THR A 60 -1.50 5.88 -6.69
N GLY A 61 -0.80 4.76 -6.70
CA GLY A 61 -0.98 3.66 -7.66
C GLY A 61 -0.72 2.28 -7.06
N ALA A 62 -0.74 2.14 -5.73
CA ALA A 62 -0.40 0.90 -5.03
C ALA A 62 -1.13 0.81 -3.68
N ASN A 63 -1.53 -0.40 -3.30
CA ASN A 63 -2.11 -0.66 -1.99
C ASN A 63 -1.03 -0.65 -0.90
N ILE A 64 -1.40 -0.38 0.34
CA ILE A 64 -0.45 -0.22 1.45
C ILE A 64 -0.70 -1.23 2.56
N PHE A 65 0.38 -1.65 3.21
CA PHE A 65 0.41 -2.60 4.32
C PHE A 65 1.37 -2.13 5.41
N PHE A 66 1.01 -2.44 6.64
CA PHE A 66 1.81 -2.15 7.83
C PHE A 66 2.02 -3.43 8.64
N VAL A 67 3.19 -3.60 9.22
CA VAL A 67 3.54 -4.81 9.98
C VAL A 67 3.82 -4.45 11.43
N SER A 68 3.26 -5.24 12.35
CA SER A 68 3.56 -5.23 13.77
C SER A 68 3.75 -6.67 14.23
N GLY A 69 4.99 -7.06 14.52
CA GLY A 69 5.34 -8.45 14.82
C GLY A 69 4.92 -9.42 13.71
N LYS A 70 4.00 -10.33 13.99
CA LYS A 70 3.45 -11.31 13.01
C LYS A 70 2.09 -10.90 12.43
N GLU A 71 1.64 -9.69 12.71
CA GLU A 71 0.39 -9.15 12.20
C GLU A 71 0.66 -8.17 11.05
N ILE A 72 -0.08 -8.32 9.95
CA ILE A 72 -0.05 -7.42 8.80
C ILE A 72 -1.40 -6.73 8.70
N HIS A 73 -1.39 -5.43 8.83
CA HIS A 73 -2.56 -4.57 8.75
C HIS A 73 -2.63 -3.91 7.38
N THR A 74 -3.82 -3.89 6.78
CA THR A 74 -4.07 -3.20 5.51
C THR A 74 -5.44 -2.55 5.52
N PRO A 75 -5.62 -1.38 4.89
CA PRO A 75 -6.92 -0.75 4.80
C PRO A 75 -7.95 -1.61 4.07
N VAL A 76 -9.22 -1.50 4.49
CA VAL A 76 -10.35 -2.11 3.76
C VAL A 76 -10.53 -1.39 2.43
N PRO A 77 -10.58 -2.10 1.27
CA PRO A 77 -10.65 -1.48 -0.04
C PRO A 77 -12.10 -1.03 -0.38
N ASP A 78 -12.59 -0.02 0.29
CA ASP A 78 -13.88 0.59 0.06
C ASP A 78 -13.81 1.84 -0.84
N SER A 79 -12.82 2.72 -0.62
CA SER A 79 -12.58 3.95 -1.37
C SER A 79 -11.50 3.84 -2.46
N PHE A 80 -10.94 2.65 -2.68
CA PHE A 80 -9.88 2.38 -3.63
C PHE A 80 -9.95 0.96 -4.20
N LEU A 81 -9.07 0.65 -5.14
CA LEU A 81 -9.07 -0.63 -5.84
C LEU A 81 -8.47 -1.74 -4.96
N ASP A 82 -9.20 -2.86 -4.81
CA ASP A 82 -8.65 -4.10 -4.28
C ASP A 82 -7.75 -4.77 -5.33
N GLY A 83 -6.47 -4.42 -5.31
CA GLY A 83 -5.49 -4.84 -6.31
C GLY A 83 -5.26 -6.35 -6.34
N ILE A 84 -4.99 -6.90 -7.54
CA ILE A 84 -4.64 -8.31 -7.70
C ILE A 84 -3.38 -8.63 -6.89
N THR A 85 -2.34 -7.80 -7.00
CA THR A 85 -1.10 -7.96 -6.21
C THR A 85 -1.38 -7.92 -4.71
N ARG A 86 -2.28 -7.04 -4.25
CA ARG A 86 -2.70 -6.99 -2.84
C ARG A 86 -3.25 -8.35 -2.38
N ARG A 87 -4.21 -8.91 -3.11
CA ARG A 87 -4.82 -10.22 -2.77
C ARG A 87 -3.78 -11.34 -2.77
N THR A 88 -2.92 -11.38 -3.81
CA THR A 88 -1.84 -12.36 -3.89
C THR A 88 -0.90 -12.29 -2.68
N VAL A 89 -0.52 -11.07 -2.27
CA VAL A 89 0.37 -10.89 -1.09
C VAL A 89 -0.34 -11.26 0.22
N ILE A 90 -1.65 -11.01 0.33
CA ILE A 90 -2.45 -11.49 1.47
C ILE A 90 -2.42 -13.01 1.58
N ASP A 91 -2.57 -13.72 0.47
CA ASP A 91 -2.54 -15.19 0.47
C ASP A 91 -1.13 -15.71 0.77
N LEU A 92 -0.09 -15.16 0.16
CA LEU A 92 1.31 -15.49 0.50
C LEU A 92 1.62 -15.25 1.99
N ALA A 93 1.12 -14.16 2.56
CA ALA A 93 1.32 -13.87 3.97
C ALA A 93 0.68 -14.94 4.89
N LYS A 94 -0.52 -15.41 4.55
CA LYS A 94 -1.18 -16.51 5.26
C LYS A 94 -0.39 -17.81 5.14
N ASP A 95 0.14 -18.12 3.97
CA ASP A 95 0.98 -19.30 3.73
C ASP A 95 2.25 -19.30 4.58
N HIS A 96 2.78 -18.11 4.88
CA HIS A 96 3.90 -17.92 5.80
C HIS A 96 3.49 -17.79 7.29
N GLY A 97 2.22 -18.05 7.62
CA GLY A 97 1.73 -18.01 9.00
C GLY A 97 1.62 -16.59 9.58
N LEU A 98 1.56 -15.56 8.73
CA LEU A 98 1.33 -14.19 9.14
C LEU A 98 -0.18 -13.92 9.24
N LYS A 99 -0.59 -13.19 10.26
CA LYS A 99 -1.99 -12.84 10.48
C LYS A 99 -2.34 -11.56 9.70
N ILE A 100 -3.33 -11.64 8.83
CA ILE A 100 -3.85 -10.48 8.09
C ILE A 100 -5.02 -9.84 8.84
N ILE A 101 -4.96 -8.52 8.97
CA ILE A 101 -6.00 -7.70 9.60
C ILE A 101 -6.39 -6.58 8.63
N GLU A 102 -7.54 -6.77 7.97
CA GLU A 102 -8.15 -5.74 7.13
C GLU A 102 -9.02 -4.84 8.00
N ARG A 103 -8.68 -3.56 8.11
CA ARG A 103 -9.38 -2.59 8.95
C ARG A 103 -9.14 -1.14 8.52
N LYS A 104 -9.92 -0.21 9.04
CA LYS A 104 -9.59 1.21 8.98
C LYS A 104 -8.34 1.49 9.81
N ILE A 105 -7.44 2.32 9.32
CA ILE A 105 -6.15 2.68 9.93
C ILE A 105 -6.09 4.19 10.08
N GLU A 106 -5.82 4.65 11.29
CA GLU A 106 -5.63 6.07 11.61
C GLU A 106 -4.21 6.52 11.23
N VAL A 107 -4.03 7.79 10.85
CA VAL A 107 -2.70 8.33 10.57
C VAL A 107 -1.83 8.32 11.83
N ASP A 108 -2.40 8.67 12.99
CA ASP A 108 -1.65 8.77 14.25
C ASP A 108 -1.10 7.41 14.73
N GLU A 109 -1.75 6.30 14.35
CA GLU A 109 -1.28 4.96 14.72
C GLU A 109 -0.12 4.45 13.86
N LEU A 110 0.28 5.17 12.78
CA LEU A 110 1.40 4.78 11.92
C LEU A 110 2.70 4.62 12.71
N SER A 111 2.87 5.37 13.80
CA SER A 111 4.03 5.25 14.70
C SER A 111 4.11 3.93 15.46
N SER A 112 3.02 3.17 15.54
CA SER A 112 2.96 1.88 16.24
C SER A 112 3.43 0.70 15.39
N PHE A 113 3.56 0.89 14.06
CA PHE A 113 4.00 -0.14 13.14
C PHE A 113 5.51 -0.14 12.95
N GLU A 114 6.09 -1.32 12.86
CA GLU A 114 7.53 -1.50 12.71
C GLU A 114 7.98 -1.42 11.25
N GLN A 115 7.15 -1.91 10.32
CA GLN A 115 7.44 -2.01 8.90
C GLN A 115 6.26 -1.54 8.07
N CYS A 116 6.56 -1.06 6.86
CA CYS A 116 5.55 -0.63 5.89
C CYS A 116 5.98 -1.04 4.48
N PHE A 117 5.02 -1.44 3.65
CA PHE A 117 5.27 -1.71 2.24
C PHE A 117 4.04 -1.42 1.38
N ILE A 118 4.26 -1.23 0.10
CA ILE A 118 3.20 -1.07 -0.89
C ILE A 118 3.21 -2.22 -1.90
N THR A 119 2.05 -2.48 -2.53
CA THR A 119 1.89 -3.53 -3.54
C THR A 119 1.15 -3.03 -4.76
N GLY A 120 1.60 -3.46 -5.93
CA GLY A 120 0.97 -3.15 -7.22
C GLY A 120 1.70 -3.85 -8.34
N THR A 121 1.15 -3.84 -9.56
CA THR A 121 1.80 -4.50 -10.71
C THR A 121 3.21 -3.94 -10.96
N ALA A 122 3.38 -2.64 -10.94
CA ALA A 122 4.69 -1.99 -11.13
C ALA A 122 5.52 -1.93 -9.85
N ALA A 123 4.87 -1.85 -8.71
CA ALA A 123 5.54 -1.78 -7.40
C ALA A 123 5.93 -3.17 -6.88
N GLU A 124 5.32 -4.25 -7.39
CA GLU A 124 5.48 -5.59 -6.82
C GLU A 124 5.24 -5.57 -5.30
N VAL A 125 6.25 -5.88 -4.50
CA VAL A 125 6.30 -5.67 -3.05
C VAL A 125 7.45 -4.71 -2.77
N THR A 126 7.13 -3.42 -2.60
CA THR A 126 8.13 -2.37 -2.38
C THR A 126 8.09 -1.88 -0.95
N PRO A 127 9.21 -2.00 -0.18
CA PRO A 127 9.30 -1.48 1.18
C PRO A 127 9.17 0.05 1.21
N VAL A 128 8.51 0.54 2.26
CA VAL A 128 8.44 1.97 2.60
C VAL A 128 9.28 2.18 3.86
N SER A 129 10.25 3.09 3.79
CA SER A 129 11.12 3.45 4.93
C SER A 129 10.63 4.66 5.70
N GLU A 130 9.77 5.48 5.08
CA GLU A 130 9.32 6.74 5.66
C GLU A 130 7.98 7.17 5.07
N ILE A 131 7.09 7.68 5.92
CA ILE A 131 5.90 8.45 5.54
C ILE A 131 5.96 9.72 6.37
N ASP A 132 6.32 10.86 5.77
CA ASP A 132 6.62 12.12 6.46
C ASP A 132 7.54 11.90 7.68
N ASN A 133 7.00 12.06 8.90
CA ASN A 133 7.75 11.89 10.14
C ASN A 133 7.78 10.43 10.66
N PHE A 134 6.98 9.54 10.09
CA PHE A 134 6.92 8.13 10.50
C PHE A 134 8.04 7.33 9.82
N LYS A 135 8.79 6.56 10.61
CA LYS A 135 9.93 5.76 10.13
C LYS A 135 9.63 4.27 10.27
N PHE A 136 9.99 3.52 9.26
CA PHE A 136 9.77 2.08 9.20
C PHE A 136 11.06 1.33 8.87
N LYS A 137 11.21 0.14 9.42
CA LYS A 137 12.30 -0.78 9.10
C LYS A 137 11.94 -1.63 7.88
N VAL A 138 12.93 -2.07 7.13
CA VAL A 138 12.76 -3.12 6.15
C VAL A 138 13.11 -4.44 6.83
N GLY A 139 12.09 -5.09 7.39
CA GLY A 139 12.25 -6.31 8.17
C GLY A 139 12.13 -7.59 7.36
N GLU A 140 12.15 -8.72 8.08
CA GLU A 140 12.16 -10.05 7.50
C GLU A 140 10.83 -10.38 6.81
N GLU A 141 9.71 -9.96 7.37
CA GLU A 141 8.37 -10.20 6.83
C GLU A 141 8.24 -9.63 5.40
N ILE A 142 8.73 -8.40 5.19
CA ILE A 142 8.71 -7.78 3.85
C ILE A 142 9.62 -8.54 2.88
N LYS A 143 10.81 -8.97 3.31
CA LYS A 143 11.74 -9.71 2.45
C LYS A 143 11.15 -11.04 2.00
N ILE A 144 10.59 -11.82 2.94
CA ILE A 144 9.95 -13.10 2.67
C ILE A 144 8.80 -12.92 1.66
N LEU A 145 7.94 -11.92 1.86
CA LEU A 145 6.82 -11.65 0.96
C LEU A 145 7.29 -11.19 -0.43
N SER A 146 8.31 -10.34 -0.49
CA SER A 146 8.90 -9.89 -1.75
C SER A 146 9.50 -11.06 -2.54
N GLU A 147 10.29 -11.91 -1.90
CA GLU A 147 10.89 -13.10 -2.52
C GLU A 147 9.83 -14.10 -2.98
N SER A 148 8.82 -14.37 -2.16
CA SER A 148 7.73 -15.27 -2.50
C SER A 148 6.91 -14.75 -3.68
N TYR A 149 6.63 -13.44 -3.72
CA TYR A 149 5.92 -12.82 -4.84
C TYR A 149 6.73 -12.92 -6.15
N ILE A 150 8.02 -12.58 -6.12
CA ILE A 150 8.92 -12.68 -7.28
C ILE A 150 9.00 -14.13 -7.77
N ASN A 151 9.13 -15.09 -6.86
CA ASN A 151 9.16 -16.51 -7.22
C ASN A 151 7.85 -16.98 -7.86
N LEU A 152 6.71 -16.55 -7.34
CA LEU A 152 5.41 -16.88 -7.90
C LEU A 152 5.26 -16.33 -9.33
N VAL A 153 5.60 -15.06 -9.55
CA VAL A 153 5.48 -14.41 -10.86
C VAL A 153 6.43 -15.01 -11.89
N ASN A 154 7.68 -15.28 -11.51
CA ASN A 154 8.69 -15.84 -12.44
C ASN A 154 8.47 -17.31 -12.77
N ASN A 155 7.81 -18.07 -11.91
CA ASN A 155 7.55 -19.50 -12.11
C ASN A 155 6.12 -19.80 -12.60
N TRP A 156 5.32 -18.79 -12.81
CA TRP A 156 3.97 -18.97 -13.33
C TRP A 156 4.03 -19.47 -14.80
N LYS A 157 3.50 -20.68 -15.03
CA LYS A 157 3.55 -21.35 -16.35
C LYS A 157 2.29 -21.14 -17.19
N GLY A 158 1.31 -20.38 -16.67
CA GLY A 158 0.00 -20.27 -17.30
C GLY A 158 -0.76 -21.61 -17.30
N ASP A 159 -2.04 -21.59 -17.03
CA ASP A 159 -2.96 -22.69 -17.32
C ASP A 159 -3.48 -22.59 -18.75
#